data_c515e54def6aa8f097278683906e05fe
#
_entry.id   c515e54def6aa8f097278683906e05fe
#
_cell.length_a   1.000
_cell.length_b   1.000
_cell.length_c   1.000
_cell.angle_alpha   90.00
_cell.angle_beta   90.00
_cell.angle_gamma   90.00
#
_symmetry.space_group_name_H-M   'P 1'
#
loop_
_entity.id
_entity.type
_entity.pdbx_description
1 polymer ?
#
loop_
_entity_poly.entity_id
_entity_poly.type
_entity_poly.pdbx_seq_one_letter_code
_entity_poly.pdbx_strand_id
1 'polypeptide(L)'
;MQEKKVCLVIGAGAGIGVNVAKKFAISDYHAVLSRRTNQEGLDLAVKKIEEEGGSATGFLINAIEENSIESIIEKVEESIGPINVAVFNLGSQIGNRSLFETSEKVFERGWRMATLALFRTAKKLFPYMEKREGGTLLVTSSTAAVRGNKGQHSHAASMGGRRMLCQTLNAEFSG
;
A
#
# COMPACT_ATOMS: atom_id res chain seq x y z
N MET A 1 12.10 16.89 -21.34
CA MET A 1 12.42 16.40 -19.97
C MET A 1 11.82 15.00 -19.87
N GLN A 2 12.59 14.03 -19.41
CA GLN A 2 12.06 12.68 -19.20
C GLN A 2 11.05 12.73 -18.06
N GLU A 3 9.85 12.18 -18.28
CA GLU A 3 8.79 12.16 -17.29
C GLU A 3 9.25 11.36 -16.05
N LYS A 4 9.11 11.94 -14.86
CA LYS A 4 9.66 11.37 -13.63
C LYS A 4 8.81 10.19 -13.18
N LYS A 5 9.37 8.98 -13.23
CA LYS A 5 8.69 7.76 -12.75
C LYS A 5 8.38 7.86 -11.26
N VAL A 6 7.19 7.46 -10.86
CA VAL A 6 6.76 7.49 -9.45
C VAL A 6 6.57 6.07 -8.88
N CYS A 7 7.08 5.88 -7.65
CA CYS A 7 6.77 4.74 -6.80
C CYS A 7 5.92 5.19 -5.60
N LEU A 8 4.64 4.85 -5.59
CA LEU A 8 3.74 5.12 -4.46
C LEU A 8 3.77 3.96 -3.46
N VAL A 9 4.16 4.24 -2.21
CA VAL A 9 4.14 3.26 -1.12
C VAL A 9 2.99 3.55 -0.16
N ILE A 10 1.95 2.73 -0.20
CA ILE A 10 0.80 2.78 0.72
C ILE A 10 1.13 1.92 1.95
N GLY A 11 1.40 2.57 3.07
CA GLY A 11 1.85 1.93 4.30
C GLY A 11 3.37 2.01 4.50
N ALA A 12 3.95 3.19 4.36
CA ALA A 12 5.36 3.47 4.60
C ALA A 12 5.68 3.58 6.11
N GLY A 13 5.51 2.47 6.83
CA GLY A 13 6.03 2.33 8.20
C GLY A 13 7.55 2.17 8.24
N ALA A 14 8.14 2.29 9.44
CA ALA A 14 9.60 2.25 9.65
C ALA A 14 10.30 0.95 9.19
N GLY A 15 9.54 -0.12 8.93
CA GLY A 15 10.06 -1.39 8.42
C GLY A 15 10.14 -1.43 6.90
N ILE A 16 9.39 -2.37 6.30
CA ILE A 16 9.42 -2.67 4.85
C ILE A 16 9.12 -1.43 4.00
N GLY A 17 8.03 -0.70 4.32
CA GLY A 17 7.56 0.37 3.44
C GLY A 17 8.57 1.50 3.20
N VAL A 18 9.24 1.98 4.24
CA VAL A 18 10.29 3.02 4.10
C VAL A 18 11.49 2.50 3.32
N ASN A 19 11.94 1.25 3.59
CA ASN A 19 13.07 0.68 2.88
C ASN A 19 12.79 0.42 1.39
N VAL A 20 11.55 0.04 1.05
CA VAL A 20 11.10 -0.06 -0.34
C VAL A 20 11.13 1.31 -1.01
N ALA A 21 10.53 2.34 -0.39
CA ALA A 21 10.56 3.70 -0.91
C ALA A 21 11.97 4.20 -1.18
N LYS A 22 12.87 4.00 -0.21
CA LYS A 22 14.30 4.33 -0.34
C LYS A 22 14.94 3.62 -1.55
N LYS A 23 14.71 2.30 -1.69
CA LYS A 23 15.29 1.54 -2.79
C LYS A 23 14.84 2.03 -4.16
N PHE A 24 13.55 2.36 -4.31
CA PHE A 24 13.06 2.95 -5.56
C PHE A 24 13.62 4.36 -5.80
N ALA A 25 13.72 5.19 -4.74
CA ALA A 25 14.23 6.55 -4.86
C ALA A 25 15.67 6.63 -5.39
N ILE A 26 16.54 5.69 -4.98
CA ILE A 26 17.91 5.58 -5.49
C ILE A 26 18.01 4.91 -6.87
N SER A 27 16.88 4.45 -7.43
CA SER A 27 16.76 3.83 -8.75
C SER A 27 15.95 4.71 -9.71
N ASP A 28 16.12 6.03 -9.61
CA ASP A 28 15.53 7.06 -10.47
C ASP A 28 14.00 7.19 -10.42
N TYR A 29 13.36 6.71 -9.34
CA TYR A 29 11.95 6.99 -9.08
C TYR A 29 11.80 8.15 -8.09
N HIS A 30 10.72 8.91 -8.23
CA HIS A 30 10.24 9.73 -7.13
C HIS A 30 9.42 8.85 -6.17
N ALA A 31 9.88 8.71 -4.93
CA ALA A 31 9.18 7.89 -3.95
C ALA A 31 8.10 8.72 -3.24
N VAL A 32 6.85 8.26 -3.31
CA VAL A 32 5.75 8.84 -2.54
C VAL A 32 5.43 7.91 -1.37
N LEU A 33 5.69 8.40 -0.16
CA LEU A 33 5.47 7.65 1.07
C LEU A 33 4.13 8.04 1.69
N SER A 34 3.26 7.07 1.96
CA SER A 34 2.05 7.33 2.70
C SER A 34 1.91 6.48 3.96
N ARG A 35 1.47 7.09 5.06
CA ARG A 35 1.24 6.44 6.36
C ARG A 35 0.14 7.13 7.13
N ARG A 36 -0.42 6.44 8.14
CA ARG A 36 -1.58 6.96 8.86
C ARG A 36 -1.26 8.08 9.86
N THR A 37 -0.15 7.96 10.56
CA THR A 37 0.22 8.82 11.71
C THR A 37 1.73 9.00 11.77
N ASN A 38 2.19 9.85 12.69
CA ASN A 38 3.60 10.14 12.94
C ASN A 38 4.24 10.95 11.80
N GLN A 39 3.88 12.22 11.70
CA GLN A 39 4.43 13.16 10.72
C GLN A 39 5.95 13.27 10.83
N GLU A 40 6.49 13.43 12.05
CA GLU A 40 7.95 13.53 12.27
C GLU A 40 8.73 12.35 11.69
N GLY A 41 8.23 11.12 11.93
CA GLY A 41 8.86 9.92 11.36
C GLY A 41 8.70 9.81 9.85
N LEU A 42 7.69 10.45 9.26
CA LEU A 42 7.52 10.53 7.82
C LEU A 42 8.52 11.53 7.23
N ASP A 43 8.63 12.71 7.82
CA ASP A 43 9.55 13.77 7.41
C ASP A 43 11.00 13.32 7.52
N LEU A 44 11.34 12.59 8.61
CA LEU A 44 12.66 11.99 8.78
C LEU A 44 12.96 10.94 7.69
N ALA A 45 11.98 10.15 7.29
CA ALA A 45 12.16 9.16 6.23
C ALA A 45 12.39 9.84 4.86
N VAL A 46 11.62 10.87 4.55
CA VAL A 46 11.80 11.68 3.33
C VAL A 46 13.19 12.31 3.32
N LYS A 47 13.58 12.99 4.41
CA LYS A 47 14.89 13.64 4.54
C LYS A 47 16.05 12.67 4.33
N LYS A 48 15.98 11.46 4.93
CA LYS A 48 17.02 10.43 4.73
C LYS A 48 17.14 9.96 3.30
N ILE A 49 16.02 9.86 2.57
CA ILE A 49 16.04 9.51 1.15
C ILE A 49 16.72 10.62 0.34
N GLU A 50 16.44 11.87 0.65
CA GLU A 50 17.03 13.04 -0.02
C GLU A 50 18.54 13.18 0.28
N GLU A 51 18.96 12.97 1.54
CA GLU A 51 20.36 12.95 1.94
C GLU A 51 21.19 11.87 1.22
N GLU A 52 20.54 10.78 0.79
CA GLU A 52 21.17 9.71 0.01
C GLU A 52 21.05 9.94 -1.53
N GLY A 53 20.64 11.13 -1.95
CA GLY A 53 20.54 11.53 -3.36
C GLY A 53 19.25 11.09 -4.05
N GLY A 54 18.29 10.50 -3.32
CA GLY A 54 16.98 10.17 -3.85
C GLY A 54 16.03 11.36 -3.89
N SER A 55 14.78 11.12 -4.28
CA SER A 55 13.70 12.12 -4.30
C SER A 55 12.44 11.52 -3.70
N ALA A 56 11.82 12.21 -2.73
CA ALA A 56 10.67 11.69 -2.04
C ALA A 56 9.67 12.77 -1.60
N THR A 57 8.41 12.37 -1.40
CA THR A 57 7.35 13.18 -0.79
C THR A 57 6.54 12.31 0.17
N GLY A 58 6.16 12.87 1.31
CA GLY A 58 5.39 12.18 2.35
C GLY A 58 3.96 12.70 2.46
N PHE A 59 3.00 11.78 2.71
CA PHE A 59 1.59 12.14 2.98
C PHE A 59 1.04 11.34 4.14
N LEU A 60 0.27 11.99 5.01
CA LEU A 60 -0.56 11.29 5.99
C LEU A 60 -1.91 10.94 5.36
N ILE A 61 -2.23 9.66 5.33
CA ILE A 61 -3.52 9.15 4.88
C ILE A 61 -4.03 8.04 5.79
N ASN A 62 -5.32 7.96 6.01
CA ASN A 62 -5.95 6.83 6.67
C ASN A 62 -6.62 5.93 5.63
N ALA A 63 -5.95 4.88 5.22
CA ALA A 63 -6.37 4.01 4.12
C ALA A 63 -7.71 3.26 4.33
N ILE A 64 -8.27 3.24 5.55
CA ILE A 64 -9.60 2.69 5.81
C ILE A 64 -10.73 3.71 5.66
N GLU A 65 -10.41 4.99 5.60
CA GLU A 65 -11.38 6.04 5.33
C GLU A 65 -11.77 6.07 3.84
N GLU A 66 -13.00 6.49 3.59
CA GLU A 66 -13.51 6.62 2.23
C GLU A 66 -12.75 7.71 1.48
N ASN A 67 -12.52 7.48 0.19
CA ASN A 67 -11.80 8.37 -0.72
C ASN A 67 -10.35 8.72 -0.35
N SER A 68 -9.80 8.22 0.76
CA SER A 68 -8.46 8.56 1.21
C SER A 68 -7.36 8.03 0.26
N ILE A 69 -7.50 6.78 -0.17
CA ILE A 69 -6.58 6.16 -1.14
C ILE A 69 -6.79 6.77 -2.53
N GLU A 70 -8.03 6.95 -2.91
CA GLU A 70 -8.42 7.51 -4.20
C GLU A 70 -7.85 8.91 -4.39
N SER A 71 -7.97 9.76 -3.38
CA SER A 71 -7.47 11.15 -3.39
C SER A 71 -5.93 11.21 -3.46
N ILE A 72 -5.20 10.33 -2.76
CA ILE A 72 -3.74 10.35 -2.85
C ILE A 72 -3.25 9.87 -4.22
N ILE A 73 -3.87 8.85 -4.81
CA ILE A 73 -3.54 8.39 -6.16
C ILE A 73 -3.77 9.52 -7.17
N GLU A 74 -4.93 10.15 -7.14
CA GLU A 74 -5.27 11.28 -8.02
C GLU A 74 -4.28 12.45 -7.86
N LYS A 75 -4.02 12.87 -6.62
CA LYS A 75 -3.05 13.92 -6.33
C LYS A 75 -1.65 13.60 -6.86
N VAL A 76 -1.19 12.37 -6.74
CA VAL A 76 0.13 11.95 -7.22
C VAL A 76 0.17 11.98 -8.75
N GLU A 77 -0.83 11.39 -9.42
CA GLU A 77 -0.92 11.35 -10.88
C GLU A 77 -1.00 12.75 -11.50
N GLU A 78 -1.72 13.68 -10.86
CA GLU A 78 -1.94 15.04 -11.38
C GLU A 78 -0.80 16.03 -11.06
N SER A 79 -0.16 15.89 -9.88
CA SER A 79 0.73 16.94 -9.36
C SER A 79 2.19 16.50 -9.23
N ILE A 80 2.50 15.20 -9.27
CA ILE A 80 3.86 14.69 -9.09
C ILE A 80 4.33 13.97 -10.34
N GLY A 81 3.52 13.04 -10.85
CA GLY A 81 3.82 12.27 -12.06
C GLY A 81 3.17 10.90 -12.07
N PRO A 82 3.34 10.14 -13.16
CA PRO A 82 2.71 8.83 -13.34
C PRO A 82 3.19 7.81 -12.33
N ILE A 83 2.26 7.14 -11.66
CA ILE A 83 2.56 6.04 -10.73
C ILE A 83 2.89 4.79 -11.52
N ASN A 84 4.17 4.58 -11.82
CA ASN A 84 4.63 3.38 -12.53
C ASN A 84 4.65 2.15 -11.62
N VAL A 85 4.91 2.35 -10.33
CA VAL A 85 4.90 1.29 -9.32
C VAL A 85 4.09 1.74 -8.12
N ALA A 86 3.12 0.94 -7.71
CA ALA A 86 2.47 1.09 -6.43
C ALA A 86 2.82 -0.10 -5.53
N VAL A 87 3.15 0.18 -4.28
CA VAL A 87 3.47 -0.86 -3.28
C VAL A 87 2.43 -0.79 -2.17
N PHE A 88 1.54 -1.77 -2.14
CA PHE A 88 0.52 -1.90 -1.09
C PHE A 88 1.09 -2.69 0.09
N ASN A 89 1.48 -1.98 1.14
CA ASN A 89 2.18 -2.53 2.31
C ASN A 89 1.43 -2.29 3.63
N LEU A 90 0.11 -2.19 3.60
CA LEU A 90 -0.68 -2.06 4.83
C LEU A 90 -0.67 -3.35 5.63
N GLY A 91 -0.30 -3.26 6.91
CA GLY A 91 -0.50 -4.36 7.87
C GLY A 91 -1.97 -4.49 8.27
N SER A 92 -2.40 -5.71 8.55
CA SER A 92 -3.75 -6.01 9.06
C SER A 92 -3.72 -6.76 10.39
N GLN A 93 -2.55 -6.84 11.03
CA GLN A 93 -2.42 -7.53 12.31
C GLN A 93 -3.03 -6.71 13.43
N ILE A 94 -4.10 -7.21 14.03
CA ILE A 94 -4.91 -6.54 15.05
C ILE A 94 -4.78 -7.24 16.40
N GLY A 95 -3.63 -7.89 16.65
CA GLY A 95 -3.33 -8.67 17.85
C GLY A 95 -3.85 -10.10 17.79
N ASN A 96 -3.38 -10.92 18.73
CA ASN A 96 -3.87 -12.27 18.94
C ASN A 96 -5.07 -12.24 19.90
N ARG A 97 -6.19 -12.81 19.47
CA ARG A 97 -7.41 -12.95 20.27
C ARG A 97 -8.03 -14.31 19.99
N SER A 98 -8.66 -14.89 21.00
CA SER A 98 -9.49 -16.09 20.80
C SER A 98 -10.67 -15.77 19.88
N LEU A 99 -11.34 -16.80 19.38
CA LEU A 99 -12.55 -16.62 18.57
C LEU A 99 -13.61 -15.79 19.31
N PHE A 100 -13.82 -16.10 20.58
CA PHE A 100 -14.85 -15.45 21.41
C PHE A 100 -14.49 -14.01 21.82
N GLU A 101 -13.23 -13.64 21.80
CA GLU A 101 -12.75 -12.28 22.09
C GLU A 101 -12.64 -11.42 20.82
N THR A 102 -12.78 -12.01 19.65
CA THR A 102 -12.71 -11.30 18.37
C THR A 102 -14.08 -10.72 18.04
N SER A 103 -14.30 -9.43 18.30
CA SER A 103 -15.54 -8.77 17.91
C SER A 103 -15.64 -8.60 16.38
N GLU A 104 -16.87 -8.51 15.87
CA GLU A 104 -17.12 -8.22 14.45
C GLU A 104 -16.42 -6.95 13.98
N LYS A 105 -16.44 -5.89 14.79
CA LYS A 105 -15.74 -4.63 14.50
C LYS A 105 -14.23 -4.82 14.30
N VAL A 106 -13.60 -5.68 15.11
CA VAL A 106 -12.17 -6.01 14.96
C VAL A 106 -11.94 -6.84 13.71
N PHE A 107 -12.83 -7.81 13.45
CA PHE A 107 -12.76 -8.64 12.25
C PHE A 107 -12.90 -7.80 10.98
N GLU A 108 -13.93 -6.96 10.90
CA GLU A 108 -14.18 -6.05 9.77
C GLU A 108 -13.03 -5.09 9.54
N ARG A 109 -12.46 -4.50 10.60
CA ARG A 109 -11.34 -3.58 10.48
C ARG A 109 -10.13 -4.20 9.79
N GLY A 110 -9.81 -5.46 10.09
CA GLY A 110 -8.74 -6.20 9.42
C GLY A 110 -9.00 -6.33 7.93
N TRP A 111 -10.22 -6.72 7.57
CA TRP A 111 -10.64 -6.85 6.19
C TRP A 111 -10.63 -5.51 5.43
N ARG A 112 -11.12 -4.44 6.07
CA ARG A 112 -11.07 -3.09 5.47
C ARG A 112 -9.65 -2.63 5.18
N MET A 113 -8.68 -2.91 6.09
CA MET A 113 -7.28 -2.54 5.90
C MET A 113 -6.56 -3.39 4.86
N ALA A 114 -6.82 -4.69 4.82
CA ALA A 114 -6.06 -5.60 3.97
C ALA A 114 -6.67 -5.79 2.58
N THR A 115 -7.98 -5.99 2.52
CA THR A 115 -8.67 -6.42 1.30
C THR A 115 -9.39 -5.26 0.63
N LEU A 116 -10.27 -4.56 1.35
CA LEU A 116 -11.03 -3.45 0.78
C LEU A 116 -10.13 -2.29 0.34
N ALA A 117 -9.13 -1.94 1.15
CA ALA A 117 -8.18 -0.89 0.79
C ALA A 117 -7.36 -1.26 -0.45
N LEU A 118 -6.96 -2.53 -0.62
CA LEU A 118 -6.32 -3.01 -1.84
C LEU A 118 -7.24 -2.91 -3.05
N PHE A 119 -8.50 -3.33 -2.90
CA PHE A 119 -9.50 -3.22 -3.97
C PHE A 119 -9.68 -1.76 -4.43
N ARG A 120 -9.82 -0.82 -3.49
CA ARG A 120 -9.89 0.63 -3.79
C ARG A 120 -8.63 1.13 -4.50
N THR A 121 -7.46 0.67 -4.06
CA THR A 121 -6.18 1.01 -4.70
C THR A 121 -6.17 0.58 -6.17
N ALA A 122 -6.48 -0.69 -6.44
CA ALA A 122 -6.50 -1.22 -7.79
C ALA A 122 -7.56 -0.51 -8.66
N LYS A 123 -8.79 -0.38 -8.15
CA LYS A 123 -9.90 0.27 -8.86
C LYS A 123 -9.60 1.71 -9.28
N LYS A 124 -8.87 2.48 -8.46
CA LYS A 124 -8.49 3.86 -8.79
C LYS A 124 -7.25 3.94 -9.67
N LEU A 125 -6.27 3.06 -9.44
CA LEU A 125 -4.97 3.12 -10.08
C LEU A 125 -4.96 2.51 -11.50
N PHE A 126 -5.62 1.38 -11.70
CA PHE A 126 -5.52 0.62 -12.95
C PHE A 126 -5.97 1.39 -14.18
N PRO A 127 -7.03 2.24 -14.16
CA PRO A 127 -7.38 3.06 -15.33
C PRO A 127 -6.25 4.00 -15.79
N TYR A 128 -5.42 4.51 -14.86
CA TYR A 128 -4.23 5.28 -15.21
C TYR A 128 -3.15 4.40 -15.85
N MET A 129 -2.93 3.20 -15.31
CA MET A 129 -1.94 2.25 -15.82
C MET A 129 -2.33 1.70 -17.21
N GLU A 130 -3.59 1.36 -17.43
CA GLU A 130 -4.10 0.92 -18.73
C GLU A 130 -3.92 2.01 -19.79
N LYS A 131 -4.28 3.25 -19.47
CA LYS A 131 -4.16 4.39 -20.39
C LYS A 131 -2.73 4.63 -20.88
N ARG A 132 -1.71 4.30 -20.07
CA ARG A 132 -0.28 4.43 -20.44
C ARG A 132 0.38 3.09 -20.78
N GLU A 133 -0.42 2.03 -20.96
CA GLU A 133 0.05 0.71 -21.37
C GLU A 133 1.12 0.12 -20.43
N GLY A 134 1.04 0.42 -19.13
CA GLY A 134 2.00 -0.15 -18.18
C GLY A 134 1.89 0.36 -16.76
N GLY A 135 2.36 -0.48 -15.86
CA GLY A 135 2.44 -0.22 -14.42
C GLY A 135 2.56 -1.52 -13.62
N THR A 136 2.93 -1.40 -12.36
CA THR A 136 3.09 -2.55 -11.48
C THR A 136 2.46 -2.29 -10.11
N LEU A 137 1.60 -3.19 -9.65
CA LEU A 137 1.08 -3.19 -8.28
C LEU A 137 1.74 -4.33 -7.49
N LEU A 138 2.65 -4.00 -6.59
CA LEU A 138 3.27 -4.93 -5.66
C LEU A 138 2.48 -4.97 -4.35
N VAL A 139 2.21 -6.16 -3.86
CA VAL A 139 1.41 -6.35 -2.64
C VAL A 139 2.17 -7.20 -1.64
N THR A 140 2.47 -6.65 -0.46
CA THR A 140 3.05 -7.45 0.62
C THR A 140 2.01 -8.40 1.19
N SER A 141 2.43 -9.62 1.48
CA SER A 141 1.58 -10.67 2.03
C SER A 141 2.19 -11.26 3.31
N SER A 142 1.59 -12.29 3.85
CA SER A 142 2.10 -13.04 4.98
C SER A 142 1.74 -14.52 4.85
N THR A 143 2.38 -15.37 5.65
CA THR A 143 2.04 -16.80 5.73
C THR A 143 0.59 -17.03 6.17
N ALA A 144 -0.02 -16.07 6.87
CA ALA A 144 -1.44 -16.12 7.25
C ALA A 144 -2.40 -16.11 6.04
N ALA A 145 -1.93 -15.74 4.86
CA ALA A 145 -2.71 -15.82 3.61
C ALA A 145 -2.92 -17.25 3.11
N VAL A 146 -2.13 -18.20 3.58
CA VAL A 146 -2.15 -19.61 3.14
C VAL A 146 -2.23 -20.60 4.31
N ARG A 147 -2.09 -20.12 5.55
CA ARG A 147 -2.11 -20.96 6.74
C ARG A 147 -2.82 -20.23 7.89
N GLY A 148 -3.84 -20.87 8.46
CA GLY A 148 -4.49 -20.39 9.68
C GLY A 148 -3.57 -20.55 10.91
N ASN A 149 -3.58 -19.55 11.80
CA ASN A 149 -2.91 -19.60 13.09
C ASN A 149 -3.91 -19.32 14.22
N LYS A 150 -3.70 -19.95 15.37
CA LYS A 150 -4.50 -19.71 16.57
C LYS A 150 -4.49 -18.21 16.92
N GLY A 151 -5.65 -17.66 17.21
CA GLY A 151 -5.79 -16.25 17.62
C GLY A 151 -5.67 -15.22 16.49
N GLN A 152 -5.56 -15.63 15.24
CA GLN A 152 -5.39 -14.71 14.09
C GLN A 152 -6.58 -14.74 13.12
N HIS A 153 -7.80 -14.87 13.63
CA HIS A 153 -9.00 -15.03 12.81
C HIS A 153 -9.19 -13.90 11.78
N SER A 154 -9.20 -12.65 12.26
CA SER A 154 -9.32 -11.48 11.38
C SER A 154 -8.12 -11.33 10.43
N HIS A 155 -6.90 -11.52 10.95
CA HIS A 155 -5.68 -11.39 10.15
C HIS A 155 -5.63 -12.43 9.02
N ALA A 156 -5.85 -13.70 9.33
CA ALA A 156 -5.80 -14.78 8.35
C ALA A 156 -6.88 -14.61 7.26
N ALA A 157 -8.13 -14.34 7.66
CA ALA A 157 -9.23 -14.09 6.71
C ALA A 157 -8.93 -12.90 5.80
N SER A 158 -8.40 -11.81 6.36
CA SER A 158 -8.05 -10.60 5.62
C SER A 158 -6.89 -10.82 4.65
N MET A 159 -5.85 -11.55 5.07
CA MET A 159 -4.70 -11.84 4.21
C MET A 159 -5.03 -12.88 3.14
N GLY A 160 -5.89 -13.85 3.43
CA GLY A 160 -6.44 -14.80 2.45
C GLY A 160 -7.24 -14.06 1.36
N GLY A 161 -8.14 -13.15 1.77
CA GLY A 161 -8.89 -12.29 0.85
C GLY A 161 -7.97 -11.42 -0.01
N ARG A 162 -6.94 -10.79 0.59
CA ARG A 162 -5.92 -10.01 -0.15
C ARG A 162 -5.22 -10.86 -1.21
N ARG A 163 -4.78 -12.06 -0.85
CA ARG A 163 -4.10 -12.97 -1.77
C ARG A 163 -4.99 -13.36 -2.95
N MET A 164 -6.24 -13.73 -2.68
CA MET A 164 -7.20 -14.10 -3.72
C MET A 164 -7.53 -12.92 -4.63
N LEU A 165 -7.70 -11.72 -4.05
CA LEU A 165 -7.89 -10.50 -4.84
C LEU A 165 -6.72 -10.23 -5.78
N CYS A 166 -5.46 -10.39 -5.35
CA CYS A 166 -4.30 -10.26 -6.22
C CYS A 166 -4.35 -11.25 -7.40
N GLN A 167 -4.77 -12.50 -7.17
CA GLN A 167 -4.88 -13.49 -8.23
C GLN A 167 -5.96 -13.11 -9.25
N THR A 168 -7.11 -12.62 -8.77
CA THR A 168 -8.20 -12.16 -9.64
C THR A 168 -7.78 -10.96 -10.48
N LEU A 169 -7.16 -9.94 -9.84
CA LEU A 169 -6.64 -8.77 -10.55
C LEU A 169 -5.58 -9.16 -11.59
N ASN A 170 -4.68 -10.08 -11.25
CA ASN A 170 -3.70 -10.57 -12.21
C ASN A 170 -4.35 -11.29 -13.39
N ALA A 171 -5.36 -12.12 -13.16
CA ALA A 171 -6.08 -12.82 -14.23
C ALA A 171 -6.84 -11.86 -15.18
N GLU A 172 -7.27 -10.70 -14.68
CA GLU A 172 -8.02 -9.71 -15.44
C GLU A 172 -7.11 -8.73 -16.20
N PHE A 173 -5.97 -8.33 -15.62
CA PHE A 173 -5.13 -7.22 -16.10
C PHE A 173 -3.70 -7.59 -16.51
N SER A 174 -3.25 -8.83 -16.33
CA SER A 174 -1.97 -9.26 -16.92
C SER A 174 -2.22 -9.80 -18.33
N GLY A 175 -1.96 -8.95 -19.31
CA GLY A 175 -1.87 -9.34 -20.72
C GLY A 175 -0.51 -9.96 -21.04
#